data_ff153b5d97efaaac9bf29b4fa265c23e
#
_entry.id   ff153b5d97efaaac9bf29b4fa265c23e
#
_cell.length_a   1.000
_cell.length_b   1.000
_cell.length_c   1.000
_cell.angle_alpha   90.00
_cell.angle_beta   90.00
_cell.angle_gamma   90.00
#
_symmetry.space_group_name_H-M   'P 1'
#
loop_
_entity.id
_entity.type
_entity.pdbx_description
1 polymer ?
#
loop_
_entity_poly.entity_id
_entity_poly.type
_entity_poly.pdbx_seq_one_letter_code
_entity_poly.pdbx_strand_id
1 'polypeptide(L)'
;SLPTITQNLNNLAELGLIDTSKKISNTGGRNATAYSYIEKARYAVGLYLNRHHINCVAVDLSGNVISLIRVRENFDLNDDNYLRKIGETVEVVKKDTGLPDDRFLGVGIAVQGLISDDGERVTYGLTLNFTGVTRADIAKYIPYHNRLFHDSAAAGYAEVWDRNDLDDAFYLSLSNSVGGAVIVANKIFEGERRKSGEIGHMTIIPKAGDRCYCGQRGCFDTV
;
A
#
# COMPACT_ATOMS: atom_id res chain seq x y z
N SER A 1 12.36 -14.24 28.86
CA SER A 1 11.91 -15.18 29.90
C SER A 1 10.45 -15.55 29.72
N LEU A 2 9.98 -16.68 30.27
CA LEU A 2 8.57 -17.09 30.18
C LEU A 2 7.61 -16.04 30.74
N PRO A 3 7.89 -15.37 31.88
CA PRO A 3 7.06 -14.29 32.38
C PRO A 3 6.88 -13.14 31.38
N THR A 4 7.93 -12.74 30.68
CA THR A 4 7.88 -11.68 29.65
C THR A 4 6.97 -12.06 28.48
N ILE A 5 7.06 -13.32 28.01
CA ILE A 5 6.20 -13.83 26.94
C ILE A 5 4.74 -13.81 27.39
N THR A 6 4.45 -14.29 28.59
CA THR A 6 3.09 -14.29 29.15
C THR A 6 2.53 -12.87 29.27
N GLN A 7 3.34 -11.92 29.75
CA GLN A 7 2.92 -10.51 29.84
C GLN A 7 2.61 -9.93 28.45
N ASN A 8 3.45 -10.18 27.44
CA ASN A 8 3.20 -9.70 26.08
C ASN A 8 1.93 -10.31 25.48
N LEU A 9 1.68 -11.60 25.69
CA LEU A 9 0.46 -12.27 25.24
C LEU A 9 -0.79 -11.69 25.94
N ASN A 10 -0.72 -11.39 27.24
CA ASN A 10 -1.82 -10.74 27.94
C ASN A 10 -2.10 -9.34 27.37
N ASN A 11 -1.05 -8.54 27.14
CA ASN A 11 -1.20 -7.21 26.55
C ASN A 11 -1.83 -7.28 25.15
N LEU A 12 -1.42 -8.25 24.31
CA LEU A 12 -2.02 -8.45 22.98
C LEU A 12 -3.50 -8.87 23.08
N ALA A 13 -3.85 -9.70 24.06
CA ALA A 13 -5.25 -10.10 24.31
C ALA A 13 -6.10 -8.90 24.79
N GLU A 14 -5.58 -8.07 25.70
CA GLU A 14 -6.24 -6.84 26.17
C GLU A 14 -6.46 -5.84 25.03
N LEU A 15 -5.53 -5.76 24.07
CA LEU A 15 -5.66 -4.95 22.85
C LEU A 15 -6.62 -5.56 21.81
N GLY A 16 -7.17 -6.76 22.08
CA GLY A 16 -8.05 -7.47 21.16
C GLY A 16 -7.37 -7.92 19.87
N LEU A 17 -6.05 -8.14 19.90
CA LEU A 17 -5.27 -8.57 18.74
C LEU A 17 -5.15 -10.08 18.65
N ILE A 18 -5.30 -10.81 19.76
CA ILE A 18 -5.25 -12.26 19.82
C ILE A 18 -6.45 -12.83 20.55
N ASP A 19 -6.89 -14.01 20.09
CA ASP A 19 -7.90 -14.84 20.73
C ASP A 19 -7.22 -15.90 21.60
N THR A 20 -7.70 -16.06 22.84
CA THR A 20 -7.22 -17.02 23.83
C THR A 20 -8.32 -18.02 24.24
N SER A 21 -9.47 -18.00 23.56
CA SER A 21 -10.64 -18.81 23.90
C SER A 21 -10.45 -20.30 23.63
N LYS A 22 -9.61 -20.64 22.66
CA LYS A 22 -9.36 -22.04 22.27
C LYS A 22 -8.40 -22.75 23.22
N LYS A 23 -8.74 -23.96 23.59
CA LYS A 23 -7.90 -24.86 24.37
C LYS A 23 -7.52 -26.07 23.54
N ILE A 24 -6.25 -26.45 23.59
CA ILE A 24 -5.75 -27.66 22.96
C ILE A 24 -5.82 -28.76 24.03
N SER A 25 -6.68 -29.78 23.78
CA SER A 25 -6.74 -30.95 24.64
C SER A 25 -5.50 -31.81 24.44
N ASN A 26 -4.83 -32.12 25.52
CA ASN A 26 -3.67 -33.03 25.53
C ASN A 26 -4.04 -34.30 26.29
N THR A 27 -3.48 -35.46 25.88
CA THR A 27 -3.81 -36.78 26.40
C THR A 27 -3.25 -37.09 27.80
N GLY A 28 -2.74 -36.12 28.53
CA GLY A 28 -2.15 -36.38 29.85
C GLY A 28 -1.73 -35.15 30.63
N GLY A 29 -2.64 -34.16 30.82
CA GLY A 29 -2.31 -32.97 31.61
C GLY A 29 -3.33 -31.82 31.49
N ARG A 30 -3.00 -30.65 32.04
CA ARG A 30 -3.81 -29.45 31.93
C ARG A 30 -3.86 -29.01 30.46
N ASN A 31 -5.06 -28.72 29.95
CA ASN A 31 -5.24 -28.21 28.60
C ASN A 31 -4.41 -26.94 28.37
N ALA A 32 -3.64 -26.92 27.27
CA ALA A 32 -2.90 -25.75 26.88
C ALA A 32 -3.81 -24.68 26.25
N THR A 33 -3.56 -23.41 26.53
CA THR A 33 -4.25 -22.31 25.86
C THR A 33 -3.65 -22.11 24.47
N ALA A 34 -4.49 -22.13 23.43
CA ALA A 34 -4.09 -21.73 22.08
C ALA A 34 -4.19 -20.22 21.97
N TYR A 35 -3.19 -19.64 21.35
CA TYR A 35 -3.17 -18.21 21.01
C TYR A 35 -3.25 -18.11 19.48
N SER A 36 -4.26 -17.41 18.98
CA SER A 36 -4.40 -17.12 17.55
C SER A 36 -4.63 -15.62 17.36
N TYR A 37 -4.03 -14.99 16.38
CA TYR A 37 -4.32 -13.60 16.11
C TYR A 37 -5.73 -13.43 15.49
N ILE A 38 -6.30 -12.25 15.67
CA ILE A 38 -7.62 -11.92 15.15
C ILE A 38 -7.43 -11.10 13.89
N GLU A 39 -7.68 -11.69 12.73
CA GLU A 39 -7.45 -11.05 11.41
C GLU A 39 -8.12 -9.68 11.32
N LYS A 40 -9.38 -9.59 11.73
CA LYS A 40 -10.19 -8.35 11.70
C LYS A 40 -10.05 -7.49 12.97
N ALA A 41 -9.00 -7.70 13.77
CA ALA A 41 -8.75 -6.84 14.95
C ALA A 41 -8.41 -5.41 14.53
N ARG A 42 -7.77 -5.24 13.37
CA ARG A 42 -7.50 -3.95 12.73
C ARG A 42 -7.70 -4.08 11.23
N TYR A 43 -7.93 -2.94 10.57
CA TYR A 43 -8.01 -2.86 9.12
C TYR A 43 -7.46 -1.52 8.63
N ALA A 44 -7.04 -1.49 7.38
CA ALA A 44 -6.60 -0.30 6.70
C ALA A 44 -7.30 -0.16 5.35
N VAL A 45 -7.33 1.05 4.80
CA VAL A 45 -7.81 1.32 3.46
C VAL A 45 -6.64 1.68 2.56
N GLY A 46 -6.54 1.00 1.43
CA GLY A 46 -5.64 1.33 0.33
C GLY A 46 -6.40 2.10 -0.75
N LEU A 47 -5.86 3.23 -1.17
CA LEU A 47 -6.38 4.05 -2.25
C LEU A 47 -5.34 4.10 -3.36
N TYR A 48 -5.69 3.67 -4.58
CA TYR A 48 -4.84 3.76 -5.76
C TYR A 48 -5.46 4.69 -6.79
N LEU A 49 -4.75 5.77 -7.10
CA LEU A 49 -5.15 6.78 -8.06
C LEU A 49 -4.38 6.58 -9.36
N ASN A 50 -5.10 6.26 -10.43
CA ASN A 50 -4.52 6.21 -11.77
C ASN A 50 -5.28 7.13 -12.74
N ARG A 51 -4.84 7.17 -14.00
CA ARG A 51 -5.38 8.10 -15.01
C ARG A 51 -6.91 8.07 -15.15
N HIS A 52 -7.54 6.91 -14.98
CA HIS A 52 -8.96 6.70 -15.32
C HIS A 52 -9.79 6.10 -14.19
N HIS A 53 -9.19 5.79 -13.06
CA HIS A 53 -9.89 5.14 -11.97
C HIS A 53 -9.38 5.58 -10.60
N ILE A 54 -10.32 5.62 -9.66
CA ILE A 54 -10.08 5.59 -8.23
C ILE A 54 -10.34 4.16 -7.79
N ASN A 55 -9.32 3.44 -7.32
CA ASN A 55 -9.46 2.11 -6.75
C ASN A 55 -9.27 2.22 -5.24
N CYS A 56 -10.20 1.68 -4.50
CA CYS A 56 -10.17 1.73 -3.04
C CYS A 56 -10.47 0.35 -2.47
N VAL A 57 -9.64 -0.12 -1.54
CA VAL A 57 -9.72 -1.45 -0.96
C VAL A 57 -9.56 -1.37 0.55
N ALA A 58 -10.37 -2.11 1.31
CA ALA A 58 -10.14 -2.34 2.73
C ALA A 58 -9.53 -3.73 2.92
N VAL A 59 -8.48 -3.82 3.72
CA VAL A 59 -7.78 -5.06 4.05
C VAL A 59 -7.64 -5.25 5.56
N ASP A 60 -7.71 -6.50 6.00
CA ASP A 60 -7.45 -6.89 7.38
C ASP A 60 -5.93 -7.09 7.66
N LEU A 61 -5.60 -7.52 8.87
CA LEU A 61 -4.21 -7.78 9.27
C LEU A 61 -3.54 -8.94 8.51
N SER A 62 -4.32 -9.82 7.88
CA SER A 62 -3.81 -10.89 7.02
C SER A 62 -3.62 -10.47 5.57
N GLY A 63 -4.05 -9.25 5.19
CA GLY A 63 -4.11 -8.82 3.80
C GLY A 63 -5.36 -9.30 3.05
N ASN A 64 -6.31 -9.96 3.72
CA ASN A 64 -7.56 -10.35 3.09
C ASN A 64 -8.38 -9.10 2.73
N VAL A 65 -8.91 -9.09 1.50
CA VAL A 65 -9.79 -8.02 1.03
C VAL A 65 -11.14 -8.13 1.71
N ILE A 66 -11.54 -7.07 2.43
CA ILE A 66 -12.85 -6.97 3.10
C ILE A 66 -13.86 -6.28 2.18
N SER A 67 -13.45 -5.20 1.51
CA SER A 67 -14.25 -4.42 0.57
C SER A 67 -13.37 -3.88 -0.53
N LEU A 68 -13.89 -3.80 -1.75
CA LEU A 68 -13.20 -3.25 -2.91
C LEU A 68 -14.18 -2.44 -3.76
N ILE A 69 -13.83 -1.21 -4.05
CA ILE A 69 -14.57 -0.34 -4.96
C ILE A 69 -13.63 0.21 -6.02
N ARG A 70 -14.10 0.19 -7.26
CA ARG A 70 -13.45 0.82 -8.40
C ARG A 70 -14.41 1.82 -9.03
N VAL A 71 -14.03 3.09 -9.00
CA VAL A 71 -14.78 4.18 -9.63
C VAL A 71 -14.06 4.60 -10.90
N ARG A 72 -14.79 4.69 -12.02
CA ARG A 72 -14.26 5.27 -13.25
C ARG A 72 -14.33 6.78 -13.15
N GLU A 73 -13.17 7.40 -12.99
CA GLU A 73 -13.02 8.85 -12.83
C GLU A 73 -11.67 9.28 -13.40
N ASN A 74 -11.63 10.37 -14.17
CA ASN A 74 -10.38 10.88 -14.71
C ASN A 74 -9.62 11.63 -13.63
N PHE A 75 -8.33 11.38 -13.55
CA PHE A 75 -7.43 12.03 -12.59
C PHE A 75 -7.33 13.53 -12.84
N ASP A 76 -7.80 14.34 -11.91
CA ASP A 76 -7.64 15.80 -11.92
C ASP A 76 -7.62 16.34 -10.48
N LEU A 77 -6.43 16.59 -9.94
CA LEU A 77 -6.28 17.15 -8.59
C LEU A 77 -6.64 18.64 -8.49
N ASN A 78 -6.89 19.32 -9.61
CA ASN A 78 -7.40 20.72 -9.63
C ASN A 78 -8.92 20.77 -9.55
N ASP A 79 -9.61 19.66 -9.82
CA ASP A 79 -11.07 19.56 -9.65
C ASP A 79 -11.43 19.18 -8.21
N ASP A 80 -12.09 20.09 -7.50
CA ASP A 80 -12.55 19.84 -6.13
C ASP A 80 -13.58 18.69 -6.06
N ASN A 81 -14.37 18.46 -7.10
CA ASN A 81 -15.30 17.33 -7.17
C ASN A 81 -14.55 15.99 -7.22
N TYR A 82 -13.43 15.94 -7.96
CA TYR A 82 -12.57 14.76 -7.96
C TYR A 82 -12.00 14.46 -6.57
N LEU A 83 -11.52 15.48 -5.86
CA LEU A 83 -11.00 15.33 -4.50
C LEU A 83 -12.10 14.90 -3.52
N ARG A 84 -13.32 15.44 -3.63
CA ARG A 84 -14.48 14.97 -2.84
C ARG A 84 -14.80 13.51 -3.13
N LYS A 85 -14.76 13.13 -4.41
CA LYS A 85 -15.02 11.76 -4.85
C LYS A 85 -14.04 10.76 -4.26
N ILE A 86 -12.76 11.16 -4.13
CA ILE A 86 -11.75 10.37 -3.41
C ILE A 86 -12.18 10.13 -1.97
N GLY A 87 -12.51 11.19 -1.23
CA GLY A 87 -12.95 11.11 0.16
C GLY A 87 -14.21 10.25 0.33
N GLU A 88 -15.23 10.47 -0.49
CA GLU A 88 -16.46 9.68 -0.50
C GLU A 88 -16.20 8.19 -0.76
N THR A 89 -15.28 7.87 -1.68
CA THR A 89 -14.93 6.48 -1.99
C THR A 89 -14.28 5.80 -0.78
N VAL A 90 -13.43 6.49 -0.05
CA VAL A 90 -12.83 5.99 1.20
C VAL A 90 -13.91 5.74 2.26
N GLU A 91 -14.85 6.68 2.43
CA GLU A 91 -15.96 6.51 3.39
C GLU A 91 -16.85 5.31 3.06
N VAL A 92 -17.18 5.12 1.77
CA VAL A 92 -18.02 3.99 1.34
C VAL A 92 -17.31 2.67 1.63
N VAL A 93 -16.03 2.53 1.24
CA VAL A 93 -15.25 1.31 1.50
C VAL A 93 -15.11 1.04 2.98
N LYS A 94 -14.83 2.08 3.79
CA LYS A 94 -14.74 1.97 5.25
C LYS A 94 -16.05 1.47 5.86
N LYS A 95 -17.19 2.04 5.45
CA LYS A 95 -18.52 1.65 5.90
C LYS A 95 -18.87 0.20 5.50
N ASP A 96 -18.52 -0.20 4.29
CA ASP A 96 -18.78 -1.55 3.78
C ASP A 96 -18.06 -2.64 4.56
N THR A 97 -16.97 -2.32 5.28
CA THR A 97 -16.30 -3.29 6.15
C THR A 97 -17.21 -3.80 7.28
N GLY A 98 -18.17 -3.01 7.70
CA GLY A 98 -19.00 -3.29 8.89
C GLY A 98 -18.20 -3.31 10.20
N LEU A 99 -16.93 -2.91 10.18
CA LEU A 99 -16.04 -2.93 11.35
C LEU A 99 -16.08 -1.60 12.09
N PRO A 100 -15.90 -1.62 13.43
CA PRO A 100 -15.86 -0.41 14.25
C PRO A 100 -14.70 0.53 13.89
N ASP A 101 -14.91 1.83 14.10
CA ASP A 101 -13.93 2.89 13.79
C ASP A 101 -12.63 2.79 14.60
N ASP A 102 -12.68 2.27 15.82
CA ASP A 102 -11.51 2.05 16.68
C ASP A 102 -10.55 0.97 16.15
N ARG A 103 -10.99 0.19 15.17
CA ARG A 103 -10.17 -0.79 14.45
C ARG A 103 -9.50 -0.23 13.21
N PHE A 104 -9.87 0.97 12.79
CA PHE A 104 -9.35 1.59 11.58
C PHE A 104 -7.96 2.20 11.79
N LEU A 105 -6.98 1.78 10.99
CA LEU A 105 -5.60 2.23 11.08
C LEU A 105 -5.32 3.50 10.26
N GLY A 106 -6.06 3.70 9.15
CA GLY A 106 -5.84 4.83 8.26
C GLY A 106 -5.82 4.45 6.79
N VAL A 107 -5.36 5.38 5.94
CA VAL A 107 -5.39 5.29 4.49
C VAL A 107 -3.99 5.32 3.90
N GLY A 108 -3.62 4.28 3.14
CA GLY A 108 -2.46 4.29 2.27
C GLY A 108 -2.85 4.81 0.89
N ILE A 109 -2.21 5.86 0.39
CA ILE A 109 -2.50 6.47 -0.91
C ILE A 109 -1.36 6.14 -1.87
N ALA A 110 -1.60 5.24 -2.82
CA ALA A 110 -0.66 4.87 -3.87
C ALA A 110 -0.88 5.72 -5.12
N VAL A 111 0.19 6.33 -5.63
CA VAL A 111 0.18 7.20 -6.80
C VAL A 111 1.33 6.89 -7.75
N GLN A 112 1.15 7.18 -9.04
CA GLN A 112 2.16 7.03 -10.08
C GLN A 112 3.17 8.19 -10.02
N GLY A 113 4.05 8.18 -9.03
CA GLY A 113 5.06 9.23 -8.86
C GLY A 113 6.00 8.97 -7.69
N LEU A 114 7.21 9.51 -7.77
CA LEU A 114 8.17 9.44 -6.69
C LEU A 114 7.74 10.31 -5.52
N ILE A 115 7.90 9.79 -4.33
CA ILE A 115 7.50 10.45 -3.08
C ILE A 115 8.75 10.97 -2.37
N SER A 116 8.65 12.12 -1.71
CA SER A 116 9.70 12.69 -0.86
C SER A 116 10.05 11.78 0.33
N ASP A 117 11.23 11.96 0.91
CA ASP A 117 11.70 11.12 2.02
C ASP A 117 10.81 11.19 3.25
N ASP A 118 10.20 12.35 3.49
CA ASP A 118 9.22 12.57 4.56
C ASP A 118 7.82 12.00 4.25
N GLY A 119 7.57 11.57 2.99
CA GLY A 119 6.27 11.05 2.55
C GLY A 119 5.21 12.11 2.31
N GLU A 120 5.59 13.40 2.31
CA GLU A 120 4.62 14.52 2.31
C GLU A 120 4.37 15.12 0.92
N ARG A 121 5.18 14.76 -0.09
CA ARG A 121 5.11 15.39 -1.42
C ARG A 121 5.44 14.43 -2.54
N VAL A 122 4.79 14.61 -3.68
CA VAL A 122 5.19 13.99 -4.95
C VAL A 122 6.33 14.80 -5.56
N THR A 123 7.53 14.24 -5.59
CA THR A 123 8.73 14.90 -6.13
C THR A 123 8.85 14.79 -7.63
N TYR A 124 8.26 13.75 -8.22
CA TYR A 124 8.27 13.48 -9.65
C TYR A 124 7.00 12.73 -10.05
N GLY A 125 6.10 13.40 -10.73
CA GLY A 125 4.78 12.89 -11.12
C GLY A 125 4.44 13.27 -12.57
N LEU A 126 5.32 12.94 -13.54
CA LEU A 126 5.15 13.34 -14.94
C LEU A 126 4.04 12.58 -15.65
N THR A 127 3.82 11.31 -15.31
CA THR A 127 2.81 10.47 -15.95
C THR A 127 1.40 11.06 -15.88
N LEU A 128 1.07 11.71 -14.75
CA LEU A 128 -0.22 12.36 -14.52
C LEU A 128 -0.12 13.89 -14.33
N ASN A 129 1.08 14.45 -14.56
CA ASN A 129 1.36 15.89 -14.45
C ASN A 129 1.00 16.52 -13.09
N PHE A 130 1.44 15.92 -11.99
CA PHE A 130 1.15 16.37 -10.63
C PHE A 130 2.40 16.48 -9.72
N THR A 131 3.55 16.78 -10.33
CA THR A 131 4.79 17.03 -9.59
C THR A 131 4.62 18.23 -8.64
N GLY A 132 5.08 18.08 -7.41
CA GLY A 132 5.02 19.10 -6.36
C GLY A 132 3.75 19.08 -5.51
N VAL A 133 2.73 18.31 -5.88
CA VAL A 133 1.51 18.15 -5.10
C VAL A 133 1.82 17.52 -3.75
N THR A 134 1.19 18.03 -2.70
CA THR A 134 1.38 17.53 -1.34
C THR A 134 0.40 16.43 -0.98
N ARG A 135 0.74 15.64 0.04
CA ARG A 135 -0.16 14.67 0.65
C ARG A 135 -1.47 15.32 1.10
N ALA A 136 -1.38 16.51 1.70
CA ALA A 136 -2.54 17.26 2.18
C ALA A 136 -3.48 17.69 1.03
N ASP A 137 -2.92 18.06 -0.13
CA ASP A 137 -3.73 18.41 -1.30
C ASP A 137 -4.55 17.21 -1.79
N ILE A 138 -3.92 16.03 -1.90
CA ILE A 138 -4.60 14.79 -2.33
C ILE A 138 -5.61 14.33 -1.28
N ALA A 139 -5.26 14.39 -0.01
CA ALA A 139 -6.07 13.93 1.11
C ALA A 139 -7.03 14.99 1.65
N LYS A 140 -7.33 16.07 0.91
CA LYS A 140 -8.14 17.21 1.36
C LYS A 140 -9.47 16.81 2.02
N TYR A 141 -10.10 15.75 1.54
CA TYR A 141 -11.37 15.22 2.03
C TYR A 141 -11.24 13.85 2.70
N ILE A 142 -10.02 13.47 3.13
CA ILE A 142 -9.75 12.26 3.90
C ILE A 142 -9.39 12.68 5.33
N PRO A 143 -10.34 12.63 6.30
CA PRO A 143 -10.10 13.14 7.66
C PRO A 143 -9.31 12.17 8.54
N TYR A 144 -8.71 11.14 7.95
CA TYR A 144 -8.00 10.07 8.64
C TYR A 144 -6.50 10.20 8.50
N HIS A 145 -5.76 9.54 9.40
CA HIS A 145 -4.32 9.35 9.20
C HIS A 145 -4.06 8.73 7.83
N ASN A 146 -3.14 9.31 7.07
CA ASN A 146 -2.85 8.85 5.71
C ASN A 146 -1.37 9.03 5.36
N ARG A 147 -0.89 8.25 4.38
CA ARG A 147 0.49 8.30 3.85
C ARG A 147 0.48 8.10 2.34
N LEU A 148 1.43 8.78 1.66
CA LEU A 148 1.70 8.55 0.25
C LEU A 148 2.66 7.37 0.06
N PHE A 149 2.44 6.62 -1.01
CA PHE A 149 3.29 5.54 -1.48
C PHE A 149 3.46 5.62 -3.00
N HIS A 150 4.64 5.26 -3.48
CA HIS A 150 4.83 4.97 -4.89
C HIS A 150 4.06 3.67 -5.23
N ASP A 151 3.29 3.68 -6.31
CA ASP A 151 2.37 2.59 -6.65
C ASP A 151 3.07 1.24 -6.84
N SER A 152 4.18 1.21 -7.61
CA SER A 152 4.93 -0.02 -7.84
C SER A 152 5.62 -0.54 -6.57
N ALA A 153 6.05 0.35 -5.67
CA ALA A 153 6.60 -0.04 -4.38
C ALA A 153 5.51 -0.66 -3.48
N ALA A 154 4.31 -0.05 -3.45
CA ALA A 154 3.18 -0.59 -2.70
C ALA A 154 2.73 -1.96 -3.23
N ALA A 155 2.67 -2.11 -4.57
CA ALA A 155 2.33 -3.38 -5.20
C ALA A 155 3.38 -4.46 -4.95
N GLY A 156 4.67 -4.13 -5.10
CA GLY A 156 5.76 -5.06 -4.78
C GLY A 156 5.76 -5.50 -3.32
N TYR A 157 5.45 -4.58 -2.39
CA TYR A 157 5.33 -4.91 -0.98
C TYR A 157 4.17 -5.87 -0.70
N ALA A 158 3.02 -5.69 -1.38
CA ALA A 158 1.87 -6.57 -1.25
C ALA A 158 2.19 -8.02 -1.66
N GLU A 159 2.98 -8.21 -2.74
CA GLU A 159 3.42 -9.54 -3.17
C GLU A 159 4.32 -10.25 -2.14
N VAL A 160 5.14 -9.47 -1.43
CA VAL A 160 6.05 -10.02 -0.41
C VAL A 160 5.33 -10.28 0.91
N TRP A 161 4.30 -9.48 1.22
CA TRP A 161 3.53 -9.62 2.46
C TRP A 161 2.90 -11.01 2.62
N ASP A 162 2.42 -11.59 1.52
CA ASP A 162 1.73 -12.89 1.51
C ASP A 162 2.70 -14.08 1.33
N ARG A 163 3.98 -13.80 1.05
CA ARG A 163 4.98 -14.81 0.72
C ARG A 163 6.10 -14.86 1.74
N ASN A 164 6.05 -15.85 2.60
CA ASN A 164 7.10 -16.09 3.61
C ASN A 164 8.40 -16.69 3.03
N ASP A 165 8.43 -16.99 1.72
CA ASP A 165 9.53 -17.65 1.01
C ASP A 165 10.34 -16.70 0.10
N LEU A 166 9.98 -15.42 0.06
CA LEU A 166 10.63 -14.42 -0.78
C LEU A 166 11.43 -13.42 0.06
N ASP A 167 12.71 -13.71 0.27
CA ASP A 167 13.63 -12.75 0.89
C ASP A 167 14.04 -11.66 -0.09
N ASP A 168 14.40 -12.04 -1.31
CA ASP A 168 14.82 -11.14 -2.39
C ASP A 168 13.93 -11.35 -3.62
N ALA A 169 13.41 -10.25 -4.17
CA ALA A 169 12.53 -10.30 -5.32
C ALA A 169 12.63 -9.02 -6.16
N PHE A 170 12.18 -9.14 -7.38
CA PHE A 170 11.99 -8.01 -8.26
C PHE A 170 10.53 -8.01 -8.74
N TYR A 171 9.79 -6.96 -8.37
CA TYR A 171 8.44 -6.73 -8.86
C TYR A 171 8.49 -5.92 -10.15
N LEU A 172 7.84 -6.40 -11.21
CA LEU A 172 7.71 -5.73 -12.48
C LEU A 172 6.24 -5.45 -12.79
N SER A 173 5.90 -4.18 -12.94
CA SER A 173 4.57 -3.73 -13.36
C SER A 173 4.60 -3.39 -14.84
N LEU A 174 3.86 -4.13 -15.65
CA LEU A 174 3.65 -3.87 -17.08
C LEU A 174 2.22 -3.39 -17.27
N SER A 175 2.02 -2.09 -17.36
CA SER A 175 0.71 -1.47 -17.58
C SER A 175 0.83 -0.34 -18.61
N ASN A 176 0.17 0.80 -18.40
CA ASN A 176 0.32 1.99 -19.24
C ASN A 176 1.71 2.63 -19.14
N SER A 177 2.48 2.29 -18.14
CA SER A 177 3.90 2.58 -17.97
C SER A 177 4.58 1.38 -17.32
N VAL A 178 5.87 1.24 -17.55
CA VAL A 178 6.70 0.21 -16.94
C VAL A 178 7.21 0.73 -15.60
N GLY A 179 6.85 0.06 -14.53
CA GLY A 179 7.32 0.35 -13.18
C GLY A 179 7.88 -0.89 -12.49
N GLY A 180 8.45 -0.73 -11.33
CA GLY A 180 8.93 -1.87 -10.56
C GLY A 180 9.27 -1.55 -9.11
N ALA A 181 9.63 -2.59 -8.38
CA ALA A 181 10.18 -2.47 -7.05
C ALA A 181 11.27 -3.52 -6.84
N VAL A 182 12.35 -3.12 -6.20
CA VAL A 182 13.42 -4.02 -5.76
C VAL A 182 13.15 -4.39 -4.31
N ILE A 183 13.13 -5.66 -4.01
CA ILE A 183 12.93 -6.19 -2.66
C ILE A 183 14.20 -6.90 -2.24
N VAL A 184 14.74 -6.55 -1.07
CA VAL A 184 15.95 -7.14 -0.49
C VAL A 184 15.70 -7.41 1.00
N ALA A 185 15.98 -8.63 1.43
CA ALA A 185 15.72 -9.07 2.81
C ALA A 185 14.29 -8.75 3.27
N ASN A 186 13.32 -9.07 2.43
CA ASN A 186 11.88 -8.87 2.66
C ASN A 186 11.47 -7.39 2.88
N LYS A 187 12.24 -6.44 2.30
CA LYS A 187 11.95 -5.00 2.38
C LYS A 187 12.11 -4.35 1.02
N ILE A 188 11.28 -3.34 0.76
CA ILE A 188 11.47 -2.50 -0.43
C ILE A 188 12.81 -1.77 -0.31
N PHE A 189 13.69 -2.01 -1.29
CA PHE A 189 14.93 -1.27 -1.45
C PHE A 189 14.67 0.00 -2.25
N GLU A 190 14.56 1.13 -1.58
CA GLU A 190 14.20 2.39 -2.23
C GLU A 190 15.40 3.09 -2.90
N GLY A 191 16.64 2.80 -2.45
CA GLY A 191 17.83 3.53 -2.87
C GLY A 191 17.88 4.94 -2.27
N GLU A 192 19.01 5.66 -2.51
CA GLU A 192 19.26 6.99 -1.91
C GLU A 192 18.20 8.05 -2.28
N ARG A 193 17.59 7.95 -3.47
CA ARG A 193 16.61 8.92 -3.99
C ARG A 193 15.26 8.27 -4.32
N ARG A 194 14.96 7.15 -3.73
CA ARG A 194 13.76 6.34 -3.98
C ARG A 194 13.51 5.99 -5.45
N LYS A 195 14.60 5.83 -6.21
CA LYS A 195 14.58 5.55 -7.66
C LYS A 195 14.98 4.14 -8.04
N SER A 196 15.14 3.23 -7.10
CA SER A 196 15.58 1.86 -7.38
C SER A 196 14.60 1.09 -8.27
N GLY A 197 13.32 1.43 -8.21
CA GLY A 197 12.26 0.81 -9.01
C GLY A 197 11.99 1.46 -10.37
N GLU A 198 12.72 2.53 -10.75
CA GLU A 198 12.53 3.30 -12.01
C GLU A 198 13.09 2.58 -13.24
N ILE A 199 12.78 1.29 -13.38
CA ILE A 199 13.28 0.43 -14.47
C ILE A 199 12.71 0.80 -15.84
N GLY A 200 11.48 1.34 -15.87
CA GLY A 200 10.89 1.85 -17.10
C GLY A 200 11.77 2.90 -17.80
N HIS A 201 12.62 3.59 -17.05
CA HIS A 201 13.53 4.60 -17.57
C HIS A 201 14.96 4.11 -17.84
N MET A 202 15.22 2.81 -17.69
CA MET A 202 16.47 2.21 -18.17
C MET A 202 16.55 2.30 -19.70
N THR A 203 17.64 2.88 -20.21
CA THR A 203 17.86 3.00 -21.66
C THR A 203 18.23 1.65 -22.24
N ILE A 204 17.37 1.04 -23.04
CA ILE A 204 17.59 -0.24 -23.70
C ILE A 204 17.88 -0.09 -25.20
N ILE A 205 17.48 1.03 -25.82
CA ILE A 205 17.78 1.37 -27.22
C ILE A 205 18.50 2.74 -27.28
N PRO A 206 19.82 2.81 -27.03
CA PRO A 206 20.49 4.09 -26.71
C PRO A 206 20.56 5.09 -27.88
N LYS A 207 20.51 4.67 -29.14
CA LYS A 207 20.73 5.57 -30.30
C LYS A 207 19.52 5.79 -31.20
N ALA A 208 18.59 4.86 -31.25
CA ALA A 208 17.46 4.85 -32.18
C ALA A 208 16.09 4.75 -31.52
N GLY A 209 16.04 4.75 -30.19
CA GLY A 209 14.80 4.61 -29.45
C GLY A 209 13.92 5.87 -29.46
N ASP A 210 12.63 5.68 -29.24
CA ASP A 210 11.65 6.74 -29.14
C ASP A 210 11.91 7.68 -27.96
N ARG A 211 11.35 8.88 -28.02
CA ARG A 211 11.48 9.87 -26.95
C ARG A 211 10.55 9.52 -25.81
N CYS A 212 11.11 9.28 -24.63
CA CYS A 212 10.38 9.06 -23.40
C CYS A 212 9.92 10.39 -22.78
N TYR A 213 8.82 10.37 -22.04
CA TYR A 213 8.33 11.55 -21.28
C TYR A 213 9.31 12.03 -20.19
N CYS A 214 10.23 11.17 -19.74
CA CYS A 214 11.31 11.56 -18.83
C CYS A 214 12.40 12.45 -19.49
N GLY A 215 12.30 12.68 -20.81
CA GLY A 215 13.24 13.47 -21.60
C GLY A 215 14.37 12.69 -22.27
N GLN A 216 14.58 11.43 -21.91
CA GLN A 216 15.57 10.53 -22.52
C GLN A 216 15.00 9.84 -23.78
N ARG A 217 15.83 9.08 -24.47
CA ARG A 217 15.43 8.24 -25.61
C ARG A 217 15.74 6.78 -25.35
N GLY A 218 14.90 5.89 -25.88
CA GLY A 218 15.10 4.45 -25.84
C GLY A 218 14.95 3.83 -24.45
N CYS A 219 14.12 4.44 -23.62
CA CYS A 219 13.72 3.87 -22.34
C CYS A 219 12.91 2.58 -22.54
N PHE A 220 12.99 1.66 -21.61
CA PHE A 220 12.18 0.43 -21.63
C PHE A 220 10.68 0.72 -21.74
N ASP A 221 10.21 1.79 -21.14
CA ASP A 221 8.83 2.27 -21.20
C ASP A 221 8.34 2.70 -22.60
N THR A 222 9.24 2.80 -23.57
CA THR A 222 8.92 3.23 -24.95
C THR A 222 9.05 2.12 -25.99
N VAL A 223 9.16 0.86 -25.57
CA VAL A 223 9.40 -0.30 -26.45
C VAL A 223 8.22 -1.25 -26.46
#